data_4cc2caf05a83af8f8b4f407e38f21e91
#
_entry.id   4cc2caf05a83af8f8b4f407e38f21e91
#
_cell.length_a   1.000
_cell.length_b   1.000
_cell.length_c   1.000
_cell.angle_alpha   90.00
_cell.angle_beta   90.00
_cell.angle_gamma   90.00
#
_symmetry.space_group_name_H-M   'P 1'
#
loop_
_entity.id
_entity.type
_entity.pdbx_description
1 polymer ?
#
loop_
_entity_poly.entity_id
_entity_poly.type
_entity_poly.pdbx_seq_one_letter_code
_entity_poly.pdbx_strand_id
1 'polypeptide(L)'
;MFPKCNLTCSPCYHSKDANKVRVDGSHTLGQVRAQMGLLRRLRGPRAHAQLIGGEVSLLDPDDHAQALLAMRAAGREPMSMTHGDFDYEYLEKLVLGPGGAVRLPRVSFAAHFDSLMRGRRGVPRPRTEADLNQARAGFVAMFDTLQTRHGVRSYLAHNMTVTPANLEQVGGVVANVASMGYQMLSFQPAAFVGDDRRWGQGYQDVTIDAVWNQVEAGLGQPVSWRAFQFGDTRCNRTAFGAMVGRSWQPVVHHERPVELAARDAFLAHFGGVNFGGSGRFALAGKVLRVLAVHPGDVVPAARWARSAVARAGRWRDVVGAVRARRVRPMTFVVHNFMDAADVAPAWALMQAGTVADDPRLRQTQERLSACTYAMAHPETGQLVPACVQHSVLDPAENAQLRRLLPLTVLR
;
A
#
# COMPACT_ATOMS: atom_id res chain seq x y z
N MET A 1 -7.17 -4.31 -14.95
CA MET A 1 -6.82 -2.91 -15.34
C MET A 1 -5.81 -2.94 -16.48
N PHE A 2 -5.46 -1.79 -17.05
CA PHE A 2 -4.46 -1.72 -18.12
C PHE A 2 -3.03 -1.77 -17.53
N PRO A 3 -2.11 -2.48 -18.19
CA PRO A 3 -0.74 -2.65 -17.70
C PRO A 3 0.25 -1.58 -18.22
N LYS A 4 -0.19 -0.58 -18.99
CA LYS A 4 0.68 0.42 -19.61
C LYS A 4 1.28 1.38 -18.59
N CYS A 5 2.58 1.65 -18.73
CA CYS A 5 3.33 2.64 -17.95
C CYS A 5 4.25 3.45 -18.87
N ASN A 6 4.49 4.70 -18.54
CA ASN A 6 5.39 5.60 -19.26
C ASN A 6 6.79 5.69 -18.64
N LEU A 7 7.03 5.03 -17.50
CA LEU A 7 8.36 4.82 -16.95
C LEU A 7 8.88 3.41 -17.20
N THR A 8 10.18 3.22 -17.02
CA THR A 8 10.84 1.92 -17.12
C THR A 8 11.54 1.62 -15.79
N CYS A 9 11.17 0.52 -15.15
CA CYS A 9 11.77 0.06 -13.90
C CYS A 9 12.48 -1.27 -14.11
N SER A 10 13.50 -1.55 -13.32
CA SER A 10 14.19 -2.83 -13.28
C SER A 10 14.54 -3.19 -11.82
N PRO A 11 13.79 -4.09 -11.19
CA PRO A 11 12.69 -4.90 -11.74
C PRO A 11 11.36 -4.14 -11.85
N CYS A 12 10.38 -4.76 -12.54
CA CYS A 12 9.00 -4.30 -12.60
C CYS A 12 8.07 -5.51 -12.69
N TYR A 13 6.97 -5.49 -11.95
CA TYR A 13 5.95 -6.55 -12.02
C TYR A 13 5.20 -6.61 -13.36
N HIS A 14 5.18 -5.51 -14.11
CA HIS A 14 4.59 -5.49 -15.45
C HIS A 14 5.62 -5.77 -16.52
N SER A 15 5.35 -6.74 -17.38
CA SER A 15 6.16 -7.07 -18.57
C SER A 15 6.27 -5.86 -19.50
N LYS A 16 7.39 -5.76 -20.25
CA LYS A 16 7.55 -4.77 -21.33
C LYS A 16 6.47 -4.86 -22.39
N ASP A 17 5.93 -6.06 -22.61
CA ASP A 17 4.84 -6.27 -23.58
C ASP A 17 3.51 -5.68 -23.12
N ALA A 18 3.35 -5.44 -21.82
CA ALA A 18 2.20 -4.75 -21.24
C ALA A 18 2.03 -3.33 -21.80
N ASN A 19 3.12 -2.65 -22.18
CA ASN A 19 3.06 -1.30 -22.75
C ASN A 19 2.43 -1.23 -24.16
N LYS A 20 2.18 -2.37 -24.79
CA LYS A 20 1.51 -2.46 -26.10
C LYS A 20 -0.02 -2.44 -26.00
N VAL A 21 -0.57 -2.13 -24.85
CA VAL A 21 -2.02 -2.01 -24.59
C VAL A 21 -2.42 -0.53 -24.59
N ARG A 22 -3.54 -0.22 -25.25
CA ARG A 22 -4.16 1.10 -25.20
C ARG A 22 -4.78 1.33 -23.81
N VAL A 23 -4.62 2.53 -23.26
CA VAL A 23 -5.37 2.94 -22.06
C VAL A 23 -6.83 3.22 -22.47
N ASP A 24 -7.77 2.62 -21.74
CA ASP A 24 -9.20 2.76 -22.01
C ASP A 24 -9.96 2.90 -20.69
N GLY A 25 -10.54 4.07 -20.48
CA GLY A 25 -11.25 4.40 -19.25
C GLY A 25 -12.54 3.60 -19.08
N SER A 26 -13.30 3.39 -20.14
CA SER A 26 -14.56 2.62 -20.09
C SER A 26 -14.31 1.16 -19.72
N HIS A 27 -13.32 0.53 -20.35
CA HIS A 27 -12.89 -0.83 -20.01
C HIS A 27 -12.42 -0.90 -18.56
N THR A 28 -11.56 0.03 -18.14
CA THR A 28 -11.05 0.10 -16.76
C THR A 28 -12.17 0.22 -15.75
N LEU A 29 -13.13 1.11 -15.98
CA LEU A 29 -14.27 1.32 -15.10
C LEU A 29 -15.16 0.07 -15.03
N GLY A 30 -15.38 -0.62 -16.14
CA GLY A 30 -16.10 -1.90 -16.20
C GLY A 30 -15.42 -2.96 -15.31
N GLN A 31 -14.11 -3.13 -15.44
CA GLN A 31 -13.32 -4.06 -14.64
C GLN A 31 -13.34 -3.70 -13.14
N VAL A 32 -13.16 -2.42 -12.81
CA VAL A 32 -13.24 -1.95 -11.41
C VAL A 32 -14.59 -2.29 -10.79
N ARG A 33 -15.70 -2.02 -11.49
CA ARG A 33 -17.05 -2.34 -11.00
C ARG A 33 -17.25 -3.84 -10.76
N ALA A 34 -16.82 -4.67 -11.70
CA ALA A 34 -16.92 -6.12 -11.59
C ALA A 34 -16.10 -6.66 -10.42
N GLN A 35 -14.83 -6.24 -10.29
CA GLN A 35 -13.93 -6.64 -9.20
C GLN A 35 -14.45 -6.19 -7.83
N MET A 36 -14.93 -4.95 -7.72
CA MET A 36 -15.50 -4.42 -6.48
C MET A 36 -16.79 -5.15 -6.09
N GLY A 37 -17.61 -5.53 -7.06
CA GLY A 37 -18.79 -6.35 -6.84
C GLY A 37 -18.43 -7.72 -6.24
N LEU A 38 -17.42 -8.38 -6.79
CA LEU A 38 -16.92 -9.66 -6.26
C LEU A 38 -16.34 -9.49 -4.85
N LEU A 39 -15.47 -8.50 -4.63
CA LEU A 39 -14.90 -8.22 -3.31
C LEU A 39 -15.99 -7.93 -2.26
N ARG A 40 -17.04 -7.21 -2.63
CA ARG A 40 -18.17 -6.94 -1.72
C ARG A 40 -18.91 -8.20 -1.33
N ARG A 41 -19.13 -9.13 -2.26
CA ARG A 41 -19.78 -10.44 -1.97
C ARG A 41 -18.94 -11.31 -1.06
N LEU A 42 -17.63 -11.41 -1.33
CA LEU A 42 -16.76 -12.35 -0.62
C LEU A 42 -16.21 -11.82 0.72
N ARG A 43 -16.00 -10.50 0.84
CA ARG A 43 -15.36 -9.88 2.01
C ARG A 43 -16.20 -8.77 2.66
N GLY A 44 -17.45 -8.59 2.24
CA GLY A 44 -18.32 -7.52 2.73
C GLY A 44 -17.83 -6.12 2.30
N PRO A 45 -18.51 -5.03 2.76
CA PRO A 45 -18.25 -3.66 2.30
C PRO A 45 -17.07 -2.96 2.99
N ARG A 46 -16.27 -3.64 3.80
CA ARG A 46 -15.35 -3.01 4.75
C ARG A 46 -13.92 -3.41 4.51
N ALA A 47 -13.26 -2.83 3.53
CA ALA A 47 -11.82 -2.96 3.40
C ALA A 47 -11.26 -1.88 2.48
N HIS A 48 -9.96 -1.61 2.62
CA HIS A 48 -9.20 -0.86 1.65
C HIS A 48 -9.11 -1.67 0.35
N ALA A 49 -9.05 -0.96 -0.78
CA ALA A 49 -8.77 -1.56 -2.07
C ALA A 49 -7.82 -0.65 -2.85
N GLN A 50 -6.89 -1.26 -3.55
CA GLN A 50 -5.92 -0.53 -4.35
C GLN A 50 -6.36 -0.51 -5.81
N LEU A 51 -6.30 0.66 -6.43
CA LEU A 51 -6.38 0.83 -7.87
C LEU A 51 -4.95 0.71 -8.39
N ILE A 52 -4.64 -0.44 -8.99
CA ILE A 52 -3.30 -0.79 -9.45
C ILE A 52 -3.32 -1.18 -10.92
N GLY A 53 -2.27 -0.82 -11.63
CA GLY A 53 -2.06 -1.13 -13.04
C GLY A 53 -0.63 -0.81 -13.43
N GLY A 54 -0.38 -0.48 -14.70
CA GLY A 54 0.92 0.06 -15.11
C GLY A 54 1.16 1.42 -14.48
N GLU A 55 0.37 2.41 -14.90
CA GLU A 55 0.36 3.74 -14.28
C GLU A 55 -1.04 4.36 -14.33
N VAL A 56 -1.64 4.59 -13.17
CA VAL A 56 -3.03 5.07 -13.06
C VAL A 56 -3.21 6.51 -13.57
N SER A 57 -2.17 7.35 -13.52
CA SER A 57 -2.21 8.72 -14.04
C SER A 57 -2.19 8.82 -15.57
N LEU A 58 -2.13 7.71 -16.28
CA LEU A 58 -2.37 7.64 -17.71
C LEU A 58 -3.86 7.58 -18.08
N LEU A 59 -4.74 7.33 -17.11
CA LEU A 59 -6.18 7.54 -17.29
C LEU A 59 -6.49 9.03 -17.42
N ASP A 60 -7.54 9.34 -18.15
CA ASP A 60 -8.17 10.64 -18.03
C ASP A 60 -8.55 10.90 -16.56
N PRO A 61 -8.37 12.12 -16.02
CA PRO A 61 -8.73 12.42 -14.64
C PRO A 61 -10.19 12.09 -14.28
N ASP A 62 -11.13 12.24 -15.21
CA ASP A 62 -12.53 11.91 -14.99
C ASP A 62 -12.76 10.40 -14.89
N ASP A 63 -12.13 9.61 -15.76
CA ASP A 63 -12.18 8.15 -15.70
C ASP A 63 -11.55 7.61 -14.41
N HIS A 64 -10.41 8.18 -14.00
CA HIS A 64 -9.78 7.84 -12.73
C HIS A 64 -10.70 8.18 -11.54
N ALA A 65 -11.32 9.36 -11.54
CA ALA A 65 -12.28 9.76 -10.51
C ALA A 65 -13.49 8.82 -10.45
N GLN A 66 -14.06 8.44 -11.60
CA GLN A 66 -15.18 7.50 -11.67
C GLN A 66 -14.80 6.12 -11.12
N ALA A 67 -13.56 5.64 -11.37
CA ALA A 67 -13.07 4.40 -10.80
C ALA A 67 -13.01 4.48 -9.25
N LEU A 68 -12.45 5.56 -8.69
CA LEU A 68 -12.40 5.76 -7.24
C LEU A 68 -13.80 5.89 -6.61
N LEU A 69 -14.72 6.57 -7.27
CA LEU A 69 -16.11 6.69 -6.82
C LEU A 69 -16.83 5.33 -6.86
N ALA A 70 -16.61 4.52 -7.89
CA ALA A 70 -17.17 3.17 -7.99
C ALA A 70 -16.66 2.26 -6.85
N MET A 71 -15.37 2.36 -6.50
CA MET A 71 -14.80 1.66 -5.36
C MET A 71 -15.47 2.08 -4.05
N ARG A 72 -15.70 3.38 -3.83
CA ARG A 72 -16.41 3.89 -2.66
C ARG A 72 -17.87 3.45 -2.61
N ALA A 73 -18.56 3.47 -3.74
CA ALA A 73 -19.94 2.98 -3.83
C ALA A 73 -20.05 1.49 -3.45
N ALA A 74 -19.01 0.71 -3.71
CA ALA A 74 -18.89 -0.68 -3.25
C ALA A 74 -18.52 -0.81 -1.76
N GLY A 75 -18.37 0.30 -1.03
CA GLY A 75 -18.00 0.33 0.39
C GLY A 75 -16.50 0.20 0.66
N ARG A 76 -15.65 0.42 -0.35
CA ARG A 76 -14.19 0.35 -0.22
C ARG A 76 -13.59 1.75 -0.01
N GLU A 77 -12.45 1.80 0.69
CA GLU A 77 -11.62 3.00 0.71
C GLU A 77 -10.51 2.81 -0.33
N PRO A 78 -10.54 3.56 -1.44
CA PRO A 78 -9.61 3.38 -2.54
C PRO A 78 -8.26 4.02 -2.25
N MET A 79 -7.18 3.38 -2.73
CA MET A 79 -5.82 3.94 -2.81
C MET A 79 -5.30 3.77 -4.23
N SER A 80 -4.87 4.85 -4.86
CA SER A 80 -4.24 4.81 -6.18
C SER A 80 -2.76 4.49 -6.06
N MET A 81 -2.31 3.44 -6.77
CA MET A 81 -0.91 3.09 -6.89
C MET A 81 -0.32 3.80 -8.11
N THR A 82 0.73 4.58 -7.92
CA THR A 82 1.30 5.42 -8.98
C THR A 82 2.82 5.52 -8.84
N HIS A 83 3.50 5.86 -9.92
CA HIS A 83 4.89 6.34 -9.84
C HIS A 83 5.00 7.81 -9.43
N GLY A 84 3.88 8.55 -9.36
CA GLY A 84 3.83 9.94 -8.89
C GLY A 84 4.43 10.99 -9.83
N ASP A 85 4.62 10.66 -11.13
CA ASP A 85 5.15 11.60 -12.13
C ASP A 85 4.03 12.22 -12.96
N PHE A 86 3.12 12.89 -12.29
CA PHE A 86 2.06 13.71 -12.86
C PHE A 86 2.14 15.14 -12.26
N ASP A 87 1.36 16.06 -12.80
CA ASP A 87 1.34 17.45 -12.34
C ASP A 87 0.14 17.77 -11.45
N TYR A 88 0.15 18.97 -10.86
CA TYR A 88 -0.92 19.43 -10.01
C TYR A 88 -2.25 19.57 -10.78
N GLU A 89 -2.23 19.93 -12.05
CA GLU A 89 -3.42 20.09 -12.88
C GLU A 89 -4.18 18.76 -13.02
N TYR A 90 -3.45 17.65 -13.23
CA TYR A 90 -4.04 16.31 -13.22
C TYR A 90 -4.75 16.03 -11.89
N LEU A 91 -4.09 16.31 -10.77
CA LEU A 91 -4.62 16.06 -9.43
C LEU A 91 -5.85 16.94 -9.13
N GLU A 92 -5.82 18.19 -9.55
CA GLU A 92 -6.93 19.13 -9.38
C GLU A 92 -8.16 18.69 -10.20
N LYS A 93 -7.97 18.33 -11.48
CA LYS A 93 -9.03 17.76 -12.33
C LYS A 93 -9.59 16.45 -11.77
N LEU A 94 -8.75 15.61 -11.17
CA LEU A 94 -9.19 14.36 -10.54
C LEU A 94 -10.17 14.61 -9.40
N VAL A 95 -9.97 15.63 -8.58
CA VAL A 95 -10.77 15.86 -7.37
C VAL A 95 -11.95 16.82 -7.58
N LEU A 96 -11.91 17.63 -8.62
CA LEU A 96 -12.98 18.56 -8.96
C LEU A 96 -13.87 17.98 -10.05
N GLY A 97 -15.17 18.12 -9.86
CA GLY A 97 -16.17 17.83 -10.89
C GLY A 97 -16.49 19.04 -11.76
N PRO A 98 -17.47 18.90 -12.65
CA PRO A 98 -18.00 20.03 -13.44
C PRO A 98 -18.38 21.21 -12.53
N GLY A 99 -18.02 22.42 -12.96
CA GLY A 99 -18.28 23.64 -12.18
C GLY A 99 -17.40 23.84 -10.97
N GLY A 100 -16.30 23.06 -10.80
CA GLY A 100 -15.33 23.23 -9.73
C GLY A 100 -15.76 22.64 -8.37
N ALA A 101 -16.85 21.92 -8.30
CA ALA A 101 -17.30 21.27 -7.07
C ALA A 101 -16.39 20.10 -6.69
N VAL A 102 -16.05 19.97 -5.40
CA VAL A 102 -15.23 18.87 -4.91
C VAL A 102 -16.01 17.56 -4.95
N ARG A 103 -15.64 16.63 -5.85
CA ARG A 103 -16.21 15.27 -5.96
C ARG A 103 -15.50 14.24 -5.10
N LEU A 104 -14.24 14.46 -4.79
CA LEU A 104 -13.42 13.59 -3.96
C LEU A 104 -12.87 14.37 -2.75
N PRO A 105 -13.60 14.48 -1.62
CA PRO A 105 -13.18 15.27 -0.45
C PRO A 105 -11.97 14.67 0.29
N ARG A 106 -11.58 13.46 -0.07
CA ARG A 106 -10.34 12.80 0.37
C ARG A 106 -9.83 11.88 -0.70
N VAL A 107 -8.53 11.71 -0.77
CA VAL A 107 -7.83 10.83 -1.70
C VAL A 107 -6.71 10.09 -0.98
N SER A 108 -6.36 8.89 -1.47
CA SER A 108 -5.21 8.13 -0.97
C SER A 108 -4.33 7.72 -2.14
N PHE A 109 -3.05 7.98 -2.03
CA PHE A 109 -2.06 7.66 -3.06
C PHE A 109 -0.86 6.95 -2.44
N ALA A 110 -0.39 5.91 -3.12
CA ALA A 110 0.87 5.26 -2.82
C ALA A 110 1.82 5.49 -4.01
N ALA A 111 2.79 6.37 -3.81
CA ALA A 111 3.72 6.76 -4.85
C ALA A 111 5.01 5.94 -4.76
N HIS A 112 5.46 5.43 -5.90
CA HIS A 112 6.65 4.62 -6.01
C HIS A 112 7.86 5.48 -6.40
N PHE A 113 8.88 5.48 -5.53
CA PHE A 113 10.11 6.21 -5.72
C PHE A 113 11.28 5.32 -5.34
N ASP A 114 12.04 4.89 -6.33
CA ASP A 114 13.35 4.27 -6.14
C ASP A 114 14.32 4.62 -7.27
N SER A 115 15.60 4.43 -7.02
CA SER A 115 16.66 4.71 -7.96
C SER A 115 16.72 3.74 -9.15
N LEU A 116 15.86 2.72 -9.17
CA LEU A 116 15.75 1.73 -10.24
C LEU A 116 14.81 2.18 -11.36
N MET A 117 14.02 3.23 -11.11
CA MET A 117 13.11 3.81 -12.08
C MET A 117 13.85 4.71 -13.08
N ARG A 118 13.44 4.64 -14.35
CA ARG A 118 14.01 5.42 -15.44
C ARG A 118 12.92 6.18 -16.18
N GLY A 119 13.26 7.41 -16.64
CA GLY A 119 12.37 8.24 -17.44
C GLY A 119 11.52 9.24 -16.67
N ARG A 120 11.68 9.37 -15.33
CA ARG A 120 10.99 10.38 -14.53
C ARG A 120 11.36 11.80 -14.93
N ARG A 121 10.39 12.68 -15.04
CA ARG A 121 10.63 14.11 -15.28
C ARG A 121 11.53 14.70 -14.19
N GLY A 122 12.46 15.54 -14.57
CA GLY A 122 13.42 16.18 -13.66
C GLY A 122 14.56 15.28 -13.16
N VAL A 123 14.34 13.97 -13.00
CA VAL A 123 15.35 13.00 -12.56
C VAL A 123 15.25 11.70 -13.39
N PRO A 124 15.60 11.75 -14.69
CA PRO A 124 15.38 10.63 -15.61
C PRO A 124 16.28 9.41 -15.32
N ARG A 125 17.40 9.61 -14.64
CA ARG A 125 18.37 8.56 -14.30
C ARG A 125 18.97 8.82 -12.91
N PRO A 126 18.20 8.59 -11.82
CA PRO A 126 18.74 8.74 -10.47
C PRO A 126 19.88 7.73 -10.26
N ARG A 127 20.93 8.17 -9.58
CA ARG A 127 22.08 7.33 -9.21
C ARG A 127 21.94 6.82 -7.78
N THR A 128 21.35 7.62 -6.92
CA THR A 128 21.12 7.32 -5.52
C THR A 128 19.65 7.59 -5.16
N GLU A 129 19.20 7.03 -4.04
CA GLU A 129 17.88 7.31 -3.50
C GLU A 129 17.71 8.79 -3.11
N ALA A 130 18.80 9.45 -2.69
CA ALA A 130 18.78 10.86 -2.32
C ALA A 130 18.45 11.80 -3.50
N ASP A 131 18.81 11.43 -4.73
CA ASP A 131 18.50 12.19 -5.94
C ASP A 131 16.98 12.38 -6.14
N LEU A 132 16.16 11.49 -5.52
CA LEU A 132 14.71 11.53 -5.62
C LEU A 132 14.05 12.38 -4.51
N ASN A 133 14.80 12.92 -3.55
CA ASN A 133 14.20 13.62 -2.40
C ASN A 133 13.40 14.85 -2.83
N GLN A 134 13.84 15.57 -3.86
CA GLN A 134 13.09 16.71 -4.41
C GLN A 134 11.76 16.24 -5.04
N ALA A 135 11.78 15.14 -5.79
CA ALA A 135 10.55 14.58 -6.39
C ALA A 135 9.58 14.07 -5.30
N ARG A 136 10.09 13.41 -4.25
CA ARG A 136 9.31 12.98 -3.10
C ARG A 136 8.64 14.15 -2.36
N ALA A 137 9.40 15.21 -2.10
CA ALA A 137 8.88 16.42 -1.46
C ALA A 137 7.88 17.17 -2.36
N GLY A 138 8.17 17.29 -3.66
CA GLY A 138 7.27 17.89 -4.65
C GLY A 138 5.93 17.16 -4.75
N PHE A 139 5.95 15.82 -4.67
CA PHE A 139 4.72 15.02 -4.63
C PHE A 139 3.86 15.38 -3.41
N VAL A 140 4.43 15.46 -2.23
CA VAL A 140 3.68 15.87 -1.01
C VAL A 140 3.16 17.31 -1.16
N ALA A 141 3.97 18.23 -1.66
CA ALA A 141 3.58 19.63 -1.81
C ALA A 141 2.37 19.83 -2.75
N MET A 142 2.18 18.97 -3.76
CA MET A 142 0.97 19.00 -4.60
C MET A 142 -0.29 18.72 -3.77
N PHE A 143 -0.23 17.77 -2.85
CA PHE A 143 -1.38 17.41 -1.99
C PHE A 143 -1.62 18.44 -0.88
N ASP A 144 -0.58 19.08 -0.36
CA ASP A 144 -0.71 20.20 0.57
C ASP A 144 -1.39 21.39 -0.12
N THR A 145 -1.02 21.66 -1.38
CA THR A 145 -1.68 22.67 -2.21
C THR A 145 -3.15 22.33 -2.44
N LEU A 146 -3.46 21.07 -2.73
CA LEU A 146 -4.82 20.57 -2.91
C LEU A 146 -5.66 20.77 -1.64
N GLN A 147 -5.10 20.46 -0.49
CA GLN A 147 -5.75 20.67 0.80
C GLN A 147 -5.99 22.15 1.08
N THR A 148 -5.01 22.99 0.81
CA THR A 148 -5.10 24.43 1.06
C THR A 148 -6.13 25.11 0.15
N ARG A 149 -6.17 24.75 -1.13
CA ARG A 149 -7.07 25.38 -2.12
C ARG A 149 -8.50 24.84 -2.05
N HIS A 150 -8.65 23.52 -1.86
CA HIS A 150 -9.94 22.84 -2.04
C HIS A 150 -10.41 22.08 -0.79
N GLY A 151 -9.66 22.10 0.31
CA GLY A 151 -10.03 21.38 1.52
C GLY A 151 -9.95 19.84 1.41
N VAL A 152 -9.38 19.31 0.31
CA VAL A 152 -9.28 17.88 0.06
C VAL A 152 -8.19 17.27 0.94
N ARG A 153 -8.57 16.27 1.75
CA ARG A 153 -7.63 15.56 2.62
C ARG A 153 -6.92 14.45 1.87
N SER A 154 -5.64 14.24 2.14
CA SER A 154 -4.86 13.18 1.53
C SER A 154 -4.31 12.19 2.55
N TYR A 155 -4.14 10.94 2.11
CA TYR A 155 -3.31 9.93 2.74
C TYR A 155 -2.24 9.51 1.72
N LEU A 156 -0.96 9.71 2.08
CA LEU A 156 0.15 9.49 1.19
C LEU A 156 1.04 8.37 1.71
N ALA A 157 1.29 7.39 0.86
CA ALA A 157 2.24 6.33 1.09
C ALA A 157 3.42 6.44 0.12
N HIS A 158 4.61 6.12 0.60
CA HIS A 158 5.81 5.98 -0.19
C HIS A 158 6.13 4.51 -0.38
N ASN A 159 6.32 4.05 -1.60
CA ASN A 159 6.76 2.70 -1.94
C ASN A 159 8.15 2.73 -2.53
N MET A 160 8.93 1.67 -2.28
CA MET A 160 10.29 1.50 -2.80
C MET A 160 10.56 0.02 -3.05
N THR A 161 10.99 -0.33 -4.25
CA THR A 161 11.58 -1.65 -4.53
C THR A 161 13.01 -1.68 -4.04
N VAL A 162 13.38 -2.74 -3.33
CA VAL A 162 14.71 -2.91 -2.75
C VAL A 162 15.43 -4.05 -3.44
N THR A 163 16.63 -3.76 -3.93
CA THR A 163 17.60 -4.69 -4.53
C THR A 163 18.95 -4.53 -3.81
N PRO A 164 19.94 -5.37 -4.05
CA PRO A 164 21.28 -5.15 -3.49
C PRO A 164 21.86 -3.77 -3.81
N ALA A 165 21.47 -3.16 -4.92
CA ALA A 165 22.01 -1.87 -5.37
C ALA A 165 21.57 -0.68 -4.50
N ASN A 166 20.41 -0.78 -3.82
CA ASN A 166 19.86 0.31 -3.01
C ASN A 166 19.50 -0.08 -1.57
N LEU A 167 19.77 -1.32 -1.14
CA LEU A 167 19.47 -1.80 0.21
C LEU A 167 20.08 -0.88 1.29
N GLU A 168 21.36 -0.57 1.17
CA GLU A 168 22.09 0.27 2.14
C GLU A 168 21.56 1.73 2.20
N GLN A 169 20.75 2.14 1.22
CA GLN A 169 20.18 3.47 1.15
C GLN A 169 18.80 3.56 1.80
N VAL A 170 18.17 2.42 2.15
CA VAL A 170 16.83 2.37 2.78
C VAL A 170 16.79 3.19 4.06
N GLY A 171 17.81 3.06 4.92
CA GLY A 171 17.91 3.84 6.17
C GLY A 171 17.89 5.35 5.91
N GLY A 172 18.64 5.81 4.90
CA GLY A 172 18.65 7.20 4.48
C GLY A 172 17.29 7.67 3.95
N VAL A 173 16.57 6.82 3.20
CA VAL A 173 15.20 7.09 2.74
C VAL A 173 14.26 7.26 3.93
N VAL A 174 14.31 6.34 4.90
CA VAL A 174 13.48 6.42 6.11
C VAL A 174 13.72 7.71 6.88
N ALA A 175 14.99 8.05 7.15
CA ALA A 175 15.37 9.25 7.88
C ALA A 175 14.85 10.54 7.22
N ASN A 176 14.89 10.62 5.89
CA ASN A 176 14.45 11.79 5.13
C ASN A 176 12.91 11.82 4.95
N VAL A 177 12.33 10.72 4.47
CA VAL A 177 10.92 10.67 4.03
C VAL A 177 9.95 10.69 5.21
N ALA A 178 10.33 10.14 6.37
CA ALA A 178 9.49 10.17 7.58
C ALA A 178 9.11 11.59 8.03
N SER A 179 9.86 12.63 7.62
CA SER A 179 9.57 14.02 7.91
C SER A 179 8.82 14.77 6.80
N MET A 180 8.71 14.21 5.59
CA MET A 180 8.18 14.90 4.39
C MET A 180 6.65 15.00 4.33
N GLY A 181 5.90 14.26 5.15
CA GLY A 181 4.42 14.29 5.11
C GLY A 181 3.75 12.99 4.67
N TYR A 182 4.50 11.95 4.34
CA TYR A 182 3.96 10.61 4.13
C TYR A 182 3.48 10.01 5.45
N GLN A 183 2.42 9.19 5.39
CA GLN A 183 1.85 8.46 6.52
C GLN A 183 2.20 6.97 6.52
N MET A 184 2.76 6.47 5.41
CA MET A 184 3.24 5.09 5.31
C MET A 184 4.49 5.04 4.44
N LEU A 185 5.47 4.26 4.88
CA LEU A 185 6.63 3.87 4.09
C LEU A 185 6.58 2.36 3.89
N SER A 186 6.61 1.94 2.64
CA SER A 186 6.51 0.54 2.23
C SER A 186 7.71 0.16 1.37
N PHE A 187 8.33 -0.95 1.70
CA PHE A 187 9.51 -1.47 1.02
C PHE A 187 9.23 -2.87 0.51
N GLN A 188 9.63 -3.15 -0.72
CA GLN A 188 9.43 -4.45 -1.35
C GLN A 188 10.80 -5.01 -1.79
N PRO A 189 11.36 -6.00 -1.09
CA PRO A 189 12.41 -6.81 -1.69
C PRO A 189 11.99 -7.26 -3.08
N ALA A 190 12.91 -7.14 -4.04
CA ALA A 190 12.61 -7.52 -5.42
C ALA A 190 12.27 -9.01 -5.50
N ALA A 191 11.22 -9.37 -6.24
CA ALA A 191 10.86 -10.75 -6.53
C ALA A 191 10.79 -10.96 -8.05
N PHE A 192 11.27 -12.10 -8.51
CA PHE A 192 11.22 -12.49 -9.91
C PHE A 192 9.80 -12.89 -10.31
N VAL A 193 9.24 -12.21 -11.29
CA VAL A 193 7.88 -12.44 -11.78
C VAL A 193 7.81 -13.06 -13.17
N GLY A 194 8.93 -13.67 -13.64
CA GLY A 194 8.97 -14.40 -14.90
C GLY A 194 9.42 -13.57 -16.10
N ASP A 195 9.95 -12.35 -15.94
CA ASP A 195 10.48 -11.53 -17.03
C ASP A 195 11.98 -11.22 -16.85
N ASP A 196 12.85 -12.05 -17.41
CA ASP A 196 14.30 -11.93 -17.32
C ASP A 196 14.85 -10.61 -17.86
N ARG A 197 14.12 -9.95 -18.76
CA ARG A 197 14.56 -8.68 -19.36
C ARG A 197 14.64 -7.52 -18.36
N ARG A 198 14.02 -7.69 -17.21
CA ARG A 198 13.96 -6.68 -16.12
C ARG A 198 14.51 -7.21 -14.81
N TRP A 199 15.20 -8.34 -14.84
CA TRP A 199 15.79 -8.96 -13.67
C TRP A 199 17.31 -8.80 -13.64
N GLY A 200 17.88 -8.48 -12.50
CA GLY A 200 19.32 -8.38 -12.28
C GLY A 200 19.84 -9.50 -11.38
N GLN A 201 21.11 -9.82 -11.53
CA GLN A 201 21.76 -10.81 -10.72
C GLN A 201 21.72 -10.44 -9.22
N GLY A 202 21.40 -11.40 -8.37
CA GLY A 202 21.39 -11.23 -6.92
C GLY A 202 20.17 -10.48 -6.36
N TYR A 203 19.18 -10.13 -7.17
CA TYR A 203 18.00 -9.41 -6.66
C TYR A 203 17.24 -10.21 -5.60
N GLN A 204 17.24 -11.54 -5.68
CA GLN A 204 16.63 -12.44 -4.70
C GLN A 204 17.38 -12.50 -3.36
N ASP A 205 18.58 -11.95 -3.26
CA ASP A 205 19.42 -12.02 -2.06
C ASP A 205 18.98 -11.03 -0.97
N VAL A 206 18.09 -10.11 -1.30
CA VAL A 206 17.56 -9.14 -0.34
C VAL A 206 16.47 -9.79 0.50
N THR A 207 16.73 -9.95 1.78
CA THR A 207 15.78 -10.55 2.73
C THR A 207 14.90 -9.50 3.40
N ILE A 208 13.73 -9.93 3.89
CA ILE A 208 12.83 -9.07 4.70
C ILE A 208 13.55 -8.55 5.97
N ASP A 209 14.42 -9.36 6.57
CA ASP A 209 15.21 -8.97 7.75
C ASP A 209 16.22 -7.87 7.41
N ALA A 210 16.94 -8.00 6.30
CA ALA A 210 17.91 -6.99 5.87
C ALA A 210 17.22 -5.62 5.65
N VAL A 211 16.09 -5.61 4.97
CA VAL A 211 15.31 -4.37 4.76
C VAL A 211 14.79 -3.81 6.08
N TRP A 212 14.28 -4.66 6.98
CA TRP A 212 13.79 -4.22 8.28
C TRP A 212 14.86 -3.60 9.14
N ASN A 213 16.06 -4.19 9.17
CA ASN A 213 17.23 -3.65 9.88
C ASN A 213 17.59 -2.24 9.37
N GLN A 214 17.50 -2.01 8.07
CA GLN A 214 17.71 -0.68 7.49
C GLN A 214 16.61 0.32 7.91
N VAL A 215 15.35 -0.12 8.04
CA VAL A 215 14.26 0.73 8.55
C VAL A 215 14.55 1.16 9.99
N GLU A 216 14.98 0.23 10.84
CA GLU A 216 15.36 0.51 12.24
C GLU A 216 16.56 1.44 12.32
N ALA A 217 17.58 1.21 11.50
CA ALA A 217 18.76 2.07 11.42
C ALA A 217 18.39 3.50 11.01
N GLY A 218 17.50 3.66 10.02
CA GLY A 218 17.03 4.98 9.57
C GLY A 218 16.22 5.76 10.62
N LEU A 219 15.52 5.04 11.52
CA LEU A 219 14.80 5.63 12.65
C LEU A 219 15.69 5.82 13.89
N GLY A 220 16.87 5.16 13.96
CA GLY A 220 17.74 5.13 15.11
C GLY A 220 17.12 4.42 16.33
N GLN A 221 16.13 3.55 16.09
CA GLN A 221 15.44 2.81 17.16
C GLN A 221 14.78 1.53 16.63
N PRO A 222 14.58 0.50 17.49
CA PRO A 222 13.81 -0.70 17.13
C PRO A 222 12.35 -0.37 16.77
N VAL A 223 11.80 -1.14 15.83
CA VAL A 223 10.43 -0.97 15.32
C VAL A 223 9.57 -2.17 15.67
N SER A 224 8.64 -1.99 16.60
CA SER A 224 7.73 -3.05 17.07
C SER A 224 6.66 -3.36 16.01
N TRP A 225 6.73 -4.53 15.37
CA TRP A 225 5.79 -4.98 14.33
C TRP A 225 4.95 -6.20 14.74
N ARG A 226 5.42 -7.03 15.67
CA ARG A 226 4.78 -8.31 16.02
C ARG A 226 3.41 -8.19 16.68
N ALA A 227 3.05 -6.99 17.17
CA ALA A 227 1.74 -6.78 17.79
C ALA A 227 0.57 -6.97 16.82
N PHE A 228 0.76 -6.66 15.54
CA PHE A 228 -0.26 -6.78 14.49
C PHE A 228 0.34 -7.55 13.31
N GLN A 229 0.22 -8.87 13.34
CA GLN A 229 0.64 -9.72 12.23
C GLN A 229 -0.56 -10.10 11.37
N PHE A 230 -0.46 -9.84 10.07
CA PHE A 230 -1.45 -10.21 9.06
C PHE A 230 -0.81 -11.14 8.03
N GLY A 231 -1.39 -12.32 7.86
CA GLY A 231 -0.83 -13.34 6.98
C GLY A 231 0.48 -13.93 7.48
N ASP A 232 1.30 -14.40 6.57
CA ASP A 232 2.58 -15.06 6.88
C ASP A 232 3.69 -14.03 7.19
N THR A 233 4.46 -14.25 8.25
CA THR A 233 5.56 -13.37 8.69
C THR A 233 6.71 -13.30 7.69
N ARG A 234 6.84 -14.31 6.84
CA ARG A 234 7.83 -14.35 5.74
C ARG A 234 7.42 -13.47 4.55
N CYS A 235 6.12 -13.10 4.47
CA CYS A 235 5.58 -12.27 3.40
C CYS A 235 5.38 -10.81 3.81
N ASN A 236 5.06 -10.56 5.06
CA ASN A 236 4.61 -9.23 5.47
C ASN A 236 5.05 -8.89 6.90
N ARG A 237 5.59 -7.69 7.07
CA ARG A 237 5.78 -7.05 8.37
C ARG A 237 5.16 -5.66 8.31
N THR A 238 4.29 -5.38 9.26
CA THR A 238 3.63 -4.08 9.34
C THR A 238 3.72 -3.54 10.76
N ALA A 239 4.30 -2.35 10.91
CA ALA A 239 4.39 -1.64 12.18
C ALA A 239 3.51 -0.40 12.13
N PHE A 240 2.39 -0.44 12.84
CA PHE A 240 1.49 0.69 13.00
C PHE A 240 1.96 1.59 14.14
N GLY A 241 2.12 2.88 13.85
CA GLY A 241 2.60 3.84 14.84
C GLY A 241 2.36 5.28 14.45
N ALA A 242 3.02 6.16 15.18
CA ALA A 242 3.04 7.59 14.94
C ALA A 242 4.40 8.19 15.27
N MET A 243 4.80 9.20 14.52
CA MET A 243 5.88 10.09 14.91
C MET A 243 5.36 11.03 16.01
N VAL A 244 6.03 11.06 17.17
CA VAL A 244 5.80 12.00 18.27
C VAL A 244 7.05 12.87 18.35
N GLY A 245 6.98 14.05 17.75
CA GLY A 245 8.19 14.85 17.49
C GLY A 245 9.12 14.14 16.49
N ARG A 246 10.29 13.70 16.96
CA ARG A 246 11.30 12.97 16.14
C ARG A 246 11.35 11.47 16.43
N SER A 247 10.65 10.99 17.45
CA SER A 247 10.63 9.57 17.83
C SER A 247 9.39 8.89 17.26
N TRP A 248 9.56 7.68 16.73
CA TRP A 248 8.43 6.84 16.33
C TRP A 248 7.92 6.03 17.52
N GLN A 249 6.60 5.96 17.68
CA GLN A 249 5.94 5.21 18.73
C GLN A 249 4.94 4.22 18.12
N PRO A 250 5.02 2.91 18.45
CA PRO A 250 4.04 1.95 17.99
C PRO A 250 2.68 2.21 18.65
N VAL A 251 1.60 1.89 17.93
CA VAL A 251 0.24 1.89 18.52
C VAL A 251 0.17 0.88 19.67
N VAL A 252 0.76 -0.31 19.45
CA VAL A 252 0.88 -1.36 20.47
C VAL A 252 2.29 -1.92 20.45
N HIS A 253 2.95 -1.98 21.61
CA HIS A 253 4.26 -2.60 21.74
C HIS A 253 4.11 -4.08 22.07
N HIS A 254 4.72 -4.95 21.28
CA HIS A 254 4.53 -6.42 21.36
C HIS A 254 5.09 -7.06 22.64
N GLU A 255 5.99 -6.40 23.35
CA GLU A 255 6.57 -6.89 24.61
C GLU A 255 5.83 -6.38 25.84
N ARG A 256 4.73 -5.63 25.67
CA ARG A 256 3.96 -5.08 26.81
C ARG A 256 2.62 -5.81 26.95
N PRO A 257 2.48 -6.72 27.94
CA PRO A 257 1.24 -7.49 28.13
C PRO A 257 -0.01 -6.62 28.24
N VAL A 258 0.11 -5.47 28.91
CA VAL A 258 -0.99 -4.51 29.08
C VAL A 258 -1.46 -3.94 27.73
N GLU A 259 -0.54 -3.69 26.82
CA GLU A 259 -0.88 -3.18 25.49
C GLU A 259 -1.43 -4.28 24.58
N LEU A 260 -0.92 -5.51 24.72
CA LEU A 260 -1.47 -6.67 24.00
C LEU A 260 -2.90 -6.99 24.45
N ALA A 261 -3.19 -6.92 25.75
CA ALA A 261 -4.55 -7.11 26.24
C ALA A 261 -5.54 -6.06 25.70
N ALA A 262 -5.10 -4.80 25.56
CA ALA A 262 -5.92 -3.76 24.95
C ALA A 262 -6.13 -3.98 23.44
N ARG A 263 -5.09 -4.46 22.72
CA ARG A 263 -5.20 -4.88 21.33
C ARG A 263 -6.23 -5.99 21.15
N ASP A 264 -6.17 -7.00 22.01
CA ASP A 264 -7.06 -8.17 21.92
C ASP A 264 -8.51 -7.77 22.16
N ALA A 265 -8.78 -6.94 23.17
CA ALA A 265 -10.09 -6.35 23.41
C ALA A 265 -10.59 -5.51 22.21
N PHE A 266 -9.69 -4.70 21.65
CA PHE A 266 -10.01 -3.90 20.45
C PHE A 266 -10.36 -4.79 19.25
N LEU A 267 -9.59 -5.82 18.97
CA LEU A 267 -9.85 -6.72 17.85
C LEU A 267 -11.14 -7.50 18.04
N ALA A 268 -11.43 -7.94 19.27
CA ALA A 268 -12.64 -8.68 19.59
C ALA A 268 -13.92 -7.85 19.41
N HIS A 269 -13.92 -6.61 19.87
CA HIS A 269 -15.15 -5.82 19.96
C HIS A 269 -15.25 -4.69 18.92
N PHE A 270 -14.12 -4.18 18.44
CA PHE A 270 -14.08 -3.10 17.44
C PHE A 270 -13.71 -3.59 16.04
N GLY A 271 -13.23 -4.83 15.87
CA GLY A 271 -12.78 -5.36 14.58
C GLY A 271 -13.83 -5.32 13.46
N GLY A 272 -15.13 -5.33 13.83
CA GLY A 272 -16.24 -5.16 12.89
C GLY A 272 -16.64 -3.72 12.60
N VAL A 273 -16.06 -2.72 13.27
CA VAL A 273 -16.45 -1.31 13.16
C VAL A 273 -15.67 -0.62 12.04
N ASN A 274 -16.38 -0.04 11.09
CA ASN A 274 -15.74 0.79 10.07
C ASN A 274 -15.53 2.22 10.60
N PHE A 275 -14.27 2.57 10.86
CA PHE A 275 -13.87 3.92 11.27
C PHE A 275 -13.58 4.85 10.09
N GLY A 276 -13.35 4.30 8.90
CA GLY A 276 -12.98 5.04 7.69
C GLY A 276 -14.03 6.09 7.32
N GLY A 277 -13.56 7.31 7.01
CA GLY A 277 -14.42 8.40 6.56
C GLY A 277 -15.33 9.02 7.61
N SER A 278 -15.27 8.57 8.86
CA SER A 278 -16.08 9.12 9.95
C SER A 278 -15.56 10.49 10.40
N GLY A 279 -16.46 11.48 10.53
CA GLY A 279 -16.16 12.72 11.23
C GLY A 279 -15.98 12.46 12.73
N ARG A 280 -15.41 13.44 13.48
CA ARG A 280 -15.10 13.30 14.89
C ARG A 280 -16.29 12.84 15.75
N PHE A 281 -17.46 13.41 15.54
CA PHE A 281 -18.68 13.05 16.29
C PHE A 281 -19.18 11.64 15.93
N ALA A 282 -19.16 11.27 14.65
CA ALA A 282 -19.53 9.94 14.21
C ALA A 282 -18.55 8.87 14.74
N LEU A 283 -17.25 9.19 14.79
CA LEU A 283 -16.23 8.34 15.39
C LEU A 283 -16.48 8.14 16.89
N ALA A 284 -16.69 9.23 17.62
CA ALA A 284 -17.02 9.17 19.04
C ALA A 284 -18.30 8.34 19.29
N GLY A 285 -19.35 8.56 18.51
CA GLY A 285 -20.59 7.78 18.63
C GLY A 285 -20.40 6.28 18.38
N LYS A 286 -19.54 5.90 17.43
CA LYS A 286 -19.20 4.49 17.18
C LYS A 286 -18.45 3.87 18.35
N VAL A 287 -17.46 4.59 18.89
CA VAL A 287 -16.70 4.14 20.07
C VAL A 287 -17.61 4.00 21.28
N LEU A 288 -18.43 5.02 21.59
CA LEU A 288 -19.34 4.99 22.72
C LEU A 288 -20.36 3.84 22.60
N ARG A 289 -20.86 3.54 21.40
CA ARG A 289 -21.79 2.41 21.19
C ARG A 289 -21.13 1.08 21.54
N VAL A 290 -19.88 0.85 21.13
CA VAL A 290 -19.16 -0.38 21.49
C VAL A 290 -18.90 -0.44 22.98
N LEU A 291 -18.43 0.65 23.60
CA LEU A 291 -18.17 0.70 25.05
C LEU A 291 -19.44 0.55 25.89
N ALA A 292 -20.61 0.99 25.40
CA ALA A 292 -21.89 0.76 26.06
C ALA A 292 -22.26 -0.73 26.13
N VAL A 293 -21.88 -1.50 25.11
CA VAL A 293 -22.09 -2.97 25.07
C VAL A 293 -20.98 -3.72 25.81
N HIS A 294 -19.76 -3.20 25.76
CA HIS A 294 -18.55 -3.79 26.36
C HIS A 294 -17.86 -2.80 27.32
N PRO A 295 -18.49 -2.45 28.47
CA PRO A 295 -17.95 -1.43 29.38
C PRO A 295 -16.61 -1.84 30.01
N GLY A 296 -16.32 -3.15 30.08
CA GLY A 296 -15.04 -3.68 30.55
C GLY A 296 -13.83 -3.25 29.70
N ASP A 297 -14.03 -2.83 28.44
CA ASP A 297 -12.96 -2.40 27.55
C ASP A 297 -12.35 -1.04 27.96
N VAL A 298 -13.03 -0.27 28.79
CA VAL A 298 -12.52 1.02 29.29
C VAL A 298 -11.22 0.80 30.09
N VAL A 299 -11.13 -0.28 30.87
CA VAL A 299 -9.96 -0.56 31.72
C VAL A 299 -8.71 -0.87 30.87
N PRO A 300 -8.73 -1.84 29.93
CA PRO A 300 -7.58 -2.08 29.07
C PRO A 300 -7.24 -0.87 28.19
N ALA A 301 -8.22 -0.11 27.69
CA ALA A 301 -7.99 1.11 26.94
C ALA A 301 -7.26 2.20 27.77
N ALA A 302 -7.68 2.42 29.03
CA ALA A 302 -7.03 3.38 29.94
C ALA A 302 -5.59 2.94 30.29
N ARG A 303 -5.39 1.64 30.54
CA ARG A 303 -4.05 1.07 30.81
C ARG A 303 -3.14 1.21 29.59
N TRP A 304 -3.67 0.93 28.40
CA TRP A 304 -2.95 1.16 27.14
C TRP A 304 -2.54 2.62 26.96
N ALA A 305 -3.48 3.57 27.14
CA ALA A 305 -3.21 5.00 27.00
C ALA A 305 -2.10 5.46 27.95
N ARG A 306 -2.15 5.02 29.22
CA ARG A 306 -1.09 5.30 30.20
C ARG A 306 0.25 4.72 29.78
N SER A 307 0.28 3.48 29.30
CA SER A 307 1.49 2.81 28.80
C SER A 307 2.07 3.52 27.57
N ALA A 308 1.23 3.88 26.60
CA ALA A 308 1.63 4.59 25.40
C ALA A 308 2.23 5.97 25.70
N VAL A 309 1.59 6.75 26.59
CA VAL A 309 2.13 8.04 27.04
C VAL A 309 3.47 7.87 27.75
N ALA A 310 3.59 6.87 28.65
CA ALA A 310 4.84 6.59 29.35
C ALA A 310 5.99 6.22 28.42
N ARG A 311 5.71 5.53 27.29
CA ARG A 311 6.71 5.22 26.25
C ARG A 311 7.12 6.47 25.46
N ALA A 312 6.18 7.33 25.16
CA ALA A 312 6.44 8.54 24.36
C ALA A 312 7.21 9.62 25.13
N GLY A 313 7.43 9.44 26.43
CA GLY A 313 8.17 10.36 27.29
C GLY A 313 7.32 10.97 28.41
N ARG A 314 7.67 12.19 28.82
CA ARG A 314 6.86 12.88 29.84
C ARG A 314 5.52 13.28 29.23
N TRP A 315 4.42 13.13 30.00
CA TRP A 315 3.08 13.47 29.51
C TRP A 315 2.98 14.92 28.97
N ARG A 316 3.76 15.85 29.56
CA ARG A 316 3.84 17.25 29.08
C ARG A 316 4.42 17.35 27.65
N ASP A 317 5.39 16.53 27.34
CA ASP A 317 6.03 16.51 26.01
C ASP A 317 5.05 15.95 24.96
N VAL A 318 4.29 14.91 25.33
CA VAL A 318 3.22 14.35 24.49
C VAL A 318 2.12 15.38 24.25
N VAL A 319 1.63 16.04 25.30
CA VAL A 319 0.63 17.10 25.19
C VAL A 319 1.16 18.27 24.36
N GLY A 320 2.41 18.66 24.57
CA GLY A 320 3.09 19.68 23.76
C GLY A 320 3.18 19.30 22.29
N ALA A 321 3.52 18.05 21.99
CA ALA A 321 3.57 17.53 20.61
C ALA A 321 2.19 17.51 19.96
N VAL A 322 1.14 17.11 20.70
CA VAL A 322 -0.25 17.12 20.19
C VAL A 322 -0.71 18.56 19.90
N ARG A 323 -0.49 19.49 20.82
CA ARG A 323 -0.85 20.91 20.65
C ARG A 323 -0.09 21.55 19.49
N ALA A 324 1.18 21.21 19.32
CA ALA A 324 2.01 21.68 18.21
C ALA A 324 1.76 20.93 16.89
N ARG A 325 0.78 20.01 16.83
CA ARG A 325 0.48 19.16 15.67
C ARG A 325 1.69 18.34 15.17
N ARG A 326 2.59 17.95 16.11
CA ARG A 326 3.78 17.14 15.84
C ARG A 326 3.55 15.64 16.01
N VAL A 327 2.30 15.22 16.25
CA VAL A 327 1.91 13.80 16.22
C VAL A 327 1.34 13.49 14.85
N ARG A 328 2.02 12.60 14.13
CA ARG A 328 1.64 12.21 12.75
C ARG A 328 1.62 10.70 12.62
N PRO A 329 0.54 10.10 12.08
CA PRO A 329 0.55 8.67 11.77
C PRO A 329 1.77 8.32 10.91
N MET A 330 2.41 7.19 11.22
CA MET A 330 3.51 6.66 10.42
C MET A 330 3.52 5.14 10.54
N THR A 331 3.27 4.48 9.42
CA THR A 331 3.26 3.03 9.31
C THR A 331 4.47 2.59 8.48
N PHE A 332 5.19 1.57 8.95
CA PHE A 332 6.25 0.91 8.17
C PHE A 332 5.75 -0.44 7.71
N VAL A 333 6.01 -0.76 6.44
CA VAL A 333 5.59 -2.00 5.82
C VAL A 333 6.76 -2.58 5.04
N VAL A 334 7.01 -3.88 5.17
CA VAL A 334 7.84 -4.64 4.23
C VAL A 334 7.01 -5.77 3.66
N HIS A 335 6.83 -5.77 2.35
CA HIS A 335 6.18 -6.84 1.59
C HIS A 335 7.23 -7.64 0.83
N ASN A 336 7.31 -8.93 1.11
CA ASN A 336 8.22 -9.85 0.45
C ASN A 336 7.42 -10.79 -0.46
N PHE A 337 7.32 -10.43 -1.75
CA PHE A 337 6.73 -11.28 -2.77
C PHE A 337 7.57 -12.52 -2.99
N MET A 338 6.95 -13.57 -3.54
CA MET A 338 7.60 -14.84 -3.86
C MET A 338 7.97 -14.89 -5.34
N ASP A 339 9.07 -15.60 -5.65
CA ASP A 339 9.53 -15.79 -7.02
C ASP A 339 8.60 -16.66 -7.85
N ALA A 340 8.46 -16.33 -9.12
CA ALA A 340 7.64 -17.07 -10.09
C ALA A 340 8.06 -18.55 -10.18
N ALA A 341 9.35 -18.85 -10.02
CA ALA A 341 9.87 -20.21 -10.04
C ALA A 341 9.28 -21.10 -8.93
N ASP A 342 8.90 -20.53 -7.81
CA ASP A 342 8.24 -21.24 -6.71
C ASP A 342 6.72 -21.14 -6.78
N VAL A 343 6.21 -19.96 -7.16
CA VAL A 343 4.77 -19.68 -7.16
C VAL A 343 4.04 -20.52 -8.21
N ALA A 344 4.55 -20.61 -9.42
CA ALA A 344 3.86 -21.30 -10.50
C ALA A 344 3.66 -22.81 -10.23
N PRO A 345 4.69 -23.61 -9.85
CA PRO A 345 4.49 -25.01 -9.54
C PRO A 345 3.68 -25.23 -8.25
N ALA A 346 3.88 -24.43 -7.21
CA ALA A 346 3.10 -24.53 -5.99
C ALA A 346 1.61 -24.26 -6.25
N TRP A 347 1.28 -23.26 -7.06
CA TRP A 347 -0.09 -22.95 -7.44
C TRP A 347 -0.74 -24.05 -8.27
N ALA A 348 -0.01 -24.62 -9.23
CA ALA A 348 -0.51 -25.75 -10.03
C ALA A 348 -0.89 -26.96 -9.14
N LEU A 349 -0.07 -27.30 -8.15
CA LEU A 349 -0.37 -28.35 -7.18
C LEU A 349 -1.59 -27.99 -6.32
N MET A 350 -1.72 -26.74 -5.87
CA MET A 350 -2.90 -26.29 -5.11
C MET A 350 -4.20 -26.41 -5.93
N GLN A 351 -4.16 -26.08 -7.22
CA GLN A 351 -5.30 -26.23 -8.11
C GLN A 351 -5.67 -27.70 -8.33
N ALA A 352 -4.68 -28.60 -8.27
CA ALA A 352 -4.90 -30.05 -8.30
C ALA A 352 -5.30 -30.65 -6.94
N GLY A 353 -5.43 -29.83 -5.90
CA GLY A 353 -5.73 -30.31 -4.54
C GLY A 353 -4.59 -31.10 -3.90
N THR A 354 -3.35 -30.92 -4.36
CA THR A 354 -2.18 -31.68 -3.95
C THR A 354 -1.26 -30.84 -3.05
N VAL A 355 -0.85 -31.41 -1.92
CA VAL A 355 0.21 -30.87 -1.06
C VAL A 355 1.56 -31.27 -1.64
N ALA A 356 2.47 -30.33 -1.79
CA ALA A 356 3.79 -30.59 -2.34
C ALA A 356 4.65 -31.46 -1.41
N ASP A 357 5.39 -32.44 -1.96
CA ASP A 357 6.39 -33.22 -1.22
C ASP A 357 7.66 -32.39 -0.99
N ASP A 358 8.04 -31.57 -1.95
CA ASP A 358 9.15 -30.65 -1.84
C ASP A 358 8.88 -29.60 -0.73
N PRO A 359 9.75 -29.49 0.29
CA PRO A 359 9.55 -28.58 1.41
C PRO A 359 9.47 -27.10 1.00
N ARG A 360 10.20 -26.69 -0.06
CA ARG A 360 10.18 -25.31 -0.57
C ARG A 360 8.84 -24.97 -1.22
N LEU A 361 8.32 -25.89 -2.04
CA LEU A 361 6.99 -25.71 -2.65
C LEU A 361 5.87 -25.79 -1.61
N ARG A 362 5.98 -26.67 -0.62
CA ARG A 362 5.03 -26.75 0.51
C ARG A 362 5.00 -25.42 1.29
N GLN A 363 6.16 -24.87 1.61
CA GLN A 363 6.27 -23.56 2.26
C GLN A 363 5.62 -22.45 1.41
N THR A 364 5.77 -22.53 0.07
CA THR A 364 5.12 -21.59 -0.85
C THR A 364 3.60 -21.74 -0.82
N GLN A 365 3.06 -22.97 -0.81
CA GLN A 365 1.62 -23.23 -0.66
C GLN A 365 1.08 -22.65 0.65
N GLU A 366 1.77 -22.84 1.78
CA GLU A 366 1.41 -22.25 3.08
C GLU A 366 1.33 -20.72 2.99
N ARG A 367 2.33 -20.08 2.40
CA ARG A 367 2.38 -18.62 2.23
C ARG A 367 1.27 -18.11 1.32
N LEU A 368 0.96 -18.82 0.23
CA LEU A 368 -0.16 -18.51 -0.67
C LEU A 368 -1.50 -18.62 0.05
N SER A 369 -1.69 -19.68 0.84
CA SER A 369 -2.92 -19.89 1.62
C SER A 369 -3.14 -18.84 2.70
N ALA A 370 -2.06 -18.36 3.32
CA ALA A 370 -2.10 -17.30 4.34
C ALA A 370 -2.15 -15.88 3.75
N CYS A 371 -2.17 -15.73 2.42
CA CYS A 371 -2.05 -14.44 1.76
C CYS A 371 -3.27 -13.55 2.03
N THR A 372 -3.03 -12.38 2.59
CA THR A 372 -4.07 -11.35 2.81
C THR A 372 -4.15 -10.36 1.65
N TYR A 373 -3.18 -10.35 0.74
CA TYR A 373 -3.10 -9.48 -0.42
C TYR A 373 -3.59 -10.22 -1.66
N ALA A 374 -4.85 -10.01 -2.02
CA ALA A 374 -5.51 -10.77 -3.08
C ALA A 374 -6.15 -9.88 -4.13
N MET A 375 -6.15 -10.36 -5.36
CA MET A 375 -6.80 -9.79 -6.53
C MET A 375 -8.15 -10.48 -6.79
N ALA A 376 -9.13 -9.72 -7.24
CA ALA A 376 -10.46 -10.24 -7.54
C ALA A 376 -10.58 -10.60 -9.02
N HIS A 377 -10.99 -11.82 -9.31
CA HIS A 377 -11.24 -12.35 -10.66
C HIS A 377 -12.73 -12.61 -10.87
N PRO A 378 -13.48 -11.64 -11.43
CA PRO A 378 -14.92 -11.81 -11.66
C PRO A 378 -15.28 -12.97 -12.57
N GLU A 379 -14.42 -13.31 -13.51
CA GLU A 379 -14.61 -14.39 -14.49
C GLU A 379 -14.66 -15.77 -13.81
N THR A 380 -13.84 -15.97 -12.79
CA THR A 380 -13.79 -17.23 -12.02
C THR A 380 -14.55 -17.16 -10.69
N GLY A 381 -14.94 -15.95 -10.27
CA GLY A 381 -15.56 -15.70 -8.98
C GLY A 381 -14.60 -15.85 -7.78
N GLN A 382 -13.30 -15.86 -8.00
CA GLN A 382 -12.29 -16.16 -7.00
C GLN A 382 -11.46 -14.94 -6.58
N LEU A 383 -10.83 -15.04 -5.42
CA LEU A 383 -9.73 -14.16 -4.99
C LEU A 383 -8.42 -14.92 -5.17
N VAL A 384 -7.48 -14.30 -5.86
CA VAL A 384 -6.18 -14.89 -6.17
C VAL A 384 -5.08 -14.13 -5.43
N PRO A 385 -4.13 -14.82 -4.76
CA PRO A 385 -2.99 -14.17 -4.15
C PRO A 385 -2.20 -13.30 -5.15
N ALA A 386 -1.71 -12.14 -4.71
CA ALA A 386 -1.01 -11.21 -5.60
C ALA A 386 0.23 -11.83 -6.27
N CYS A 387 0.97 -12.71 -5.58
CA CYS A 387 2.09 -13.43 -6.18
C CYS A 387 1.65 -14.30 -7.36
N VAL A 388 0.51 -15.00 -7.23
CA VAL A 388 -0.06 -15.81 -8.34
C VAL A 388 -0.50 -14.91 -9.49
N GLN A 389 -1.15 -13.78 -9.18
CA GLN A 389 -1.52 -12.81 -10.20
C GLN A 389 -0.34 -12.43 -11.08
N HIS A 390 0.73 -11.93 -10.45
CA HIS A 390 1.86 -11.38 -11.18
C HIS A 390 2.71 -12.46 -11.88
N SER A 391 2.87 -13.62 -11.26
CA SER A 391 3.74 -14.68 -11.77
C SER A 391 3.06 -15.64 -12.74
N VAL A 392 1.74 -15.83 -12.63
CA VAL A 392 1.02 -16.88 -13.38
C VAL A 392 -0.03 -16.28 -14.31
N LEU A 393 -0.85 -15.33 -13.85
CA LEU A 393 -2.02 -14.87 -14.60
C LEU A 393 -1.72 -13.67 -15.50
N ASP A 394 -0.94 -12.69 -15.04
CA ASP A 394 -0.63 -11.47 -15.81
C ASP A 394 -0.11 -11.72 -17.22
N PRO A 395 0.76 -12.71 -17.51
CA PRO A 395 1.22 -12.95 -18.87
C PRO A 395 0.09 -13.28 -19.86
N ALA A 396 -0.85 -14.14 -19.45
CA ALA A 396 -2.00 -14.52 -20.27
C ALA A 396 -3.02 -13.37 -20.39
N GLU A 397 -3.33 -12.71 -19.31
CA GLU A 397 -4.25 -11.57 -19.26
C GLU A 397 -3.73 -10.39 -20.10
N ASN A 398 -2.43 -10.08 -20.00
CA ASN A 398 -1.81 -9.05 -20.83
C ASN A 398 -1.83 -9.41 -22.32
N ALA A 399 -1.69 -10.70 -22.67
CA ALA A 399 -1.83 -11.16 -24.05
C ALA A 399 -3.27 -10.97 -24.57
N GLN A 400 -4.26 -11.24 -23.73
CA GLN A 400 -5.67 -11.00 -24.04
C GLN A 400 -5.98 -9.51 -24.18
N LEU A 401 -5.49 -8.68 -23.24
CA LEU A 401 -5.68 -7.22 -23.29
C LEU A 401 -5.07 -6.60 -24.54
N ARG A 402 -3.93 -7.10 -25.04
CA ARG A 402 -3.33 -6.64 -26.30
C ARG A 402 -4.22 -6.91 -27.51
N ARG A 403 -5.01 -7.98 -27.49
CA ARG A 403 -5.98 -8.30 -28.56
C ARG A 403 -7.23 -7.43 -28.45
N LEU A 404 -7.69 -7.21 -27.21
CA LEU A 404 -8.89 -6.43 -26.92
C LEU A 404 -8.68 -4.91 -27.10
N LEU A 405 -7.56 -4.41 -26.65
CA LEU A 405 -7.20 -2.99 -26.65
C LEU A 405 -5.85 -2.77 -27.37
N PRO A 406 -5.75 -3.03 -28.66
CA PRO A 406 -4.49 -2.87 -29.39
C PRO A 406 -4.07 -1.41 -29.43
N LEU A 407 -2.76 -1.17 -29.37
CA LEU A 407 -2.19 0.14 -29.61
C LEU A 407 -2.36 0.42 -31.12
N THR A 408 -3.26 1.34 -31.44
CA THR A 408 -3.39 1.81 -32.81
C THR A 408 -2.15 2.65 -33.12
N VAL A 409 -1.27 2.13 -33.93
CA VAL A 409 -0.21 2.94 -34.53
C VAL A 409 -0.94 3.84 -35.53
N LEU A 410 -1.09 5.12 -35.22
CA LEU A 410 -1.46 6.12 -36.22
C LEU A 410 -0.38 6.04 -37.32
N ARG A 411 -0.77 5.51 -38.50
CA ARG A 411 0.05 5.54 -39.73
C ARG A 411 0.07 6.95 -40.27
#